data_c19bb0167e73f9af506aba51bb9e739c
#
_entry.id   c19bb0167e73f9af506aba51bb9e739c
#
_cell.length_a   1.000
_cell.length_b   1.000
_cell.length_c   1.000
_cell.angle_alpha   90.00
_cell.angle_beta   90.00
_cell.angle_gamma   90.00
#
_symmetry.space_group_name_H-M   'P 1'
#
loop_
_entity.id
_entity.type
_entity.pdbx_description
1 polymer ?
#
loop_
_entity_poly.entity_id
_entity_poly.type
_entity_poly.pdbx_seq_one_letter_code
_entity_poly.pdbx_strand_id
1 'polypeptide(L)'
;MILKVLFDKVASLIGLIVLSPILVIVALLIKVKMPGPILFCQKRVGQHGKLFTVYKFRSMTVKHEASMASKDSEATSIASTEQSRITPLGEKLRRYKLDELPELWNVLKGDMSFVGPRPDVPGYADQLQGDERDILKLKPGITGPASLKYRNEEEILSSVSNPIKYNDEVIFPDKVRLNLYYLHHYSFRKDIQMIVCTVLGKKMDYAGEQI
;
A
#
# COMPACT_ATOMS: atom_id res chain seq x y z
N MET A 1 -12.99 -0.55 18.97
CA MET A 1 -11.72 -0.24 18.25
C MET A 1 -10.47 -0.13 19.14
N ILE A 2 -10.60 -0.04 20.49
CA ILE A 2 -9.44 0.03 21.40
C ILE A 2 -8.51 -1.21 21.26
N LEU A 3 -9.09 -2.42 21.21
CA LEU A 3 -8.32 -3.67 21.02
C LEU A 3 -7.49 -3.67 19.73
N LYS A 4 -8.04 -3.13 18.62
CA LYS A 4 -7.31 -2.99 17.36
C LYS A 4 -6.10 -2.07 17.50
N VAL A 5 -6.29 -0.91 18.12
CA VAL A 5 -5.19 0.06 18.33
C VAL A 5 -4.08 -0.53 19.21
N LEU A 6 -4.46 -1.25 20.28
CA LEU A 6 -3.49 -1.92 21.15
C LEU A 6 -2.73 -3.01 20.39
N PHE A 7 -3.46 -3.84 19.63
CA PHE A 7 -2.86 -4.87 18.78
C PHE A 7 -1.89 -4.25 17.77
N ASP A 8 -2.30 -3.21 17.05
CA ASP A 8 -1.47 -2.51 16.07
C ASP A 8 -0.14 -2.06 16.71
N LYS A 9 -0.20 -1.43 17.88
CA LYS A 9 1.00 -0.95 18.59
C LYS A 9 1.92 -2.08 19.03
N VAL A 10 1.36 -3.09 19.69
CA VAL A 10 2.15 -4.21 20.24
C VAL A 10 2.72 -5.06 19.11
N ALA A 11 1.88 -5.43 18.14
CA ALA A 11 2.31 -6.28 17.03
C ALA A 11 3.33 -5.59 16.12
N SER A 12 3.19 -4.26 15.86
CA SER A 12 4.19 -3.53 15.07
C SER A 12 5.51 -3.37 15.80
N LEU A 13 5.50 -3.16 17.12
CA LEU A 13 6.72 -3.11 17.93
C LEU A 13 7.45 -4.45 17.92
N ILE A 14 6.73 -5.54 18.18
CA ILE A 14 7.28 -6.90 18.11
C ILE A 14 7.80 -7.18 16.70
N GLY A 15 7.04 -6.85 15.67
CA GLY A 15 7.43 -7.02 14.27
C GLY A 15 8.73 -6.29 13.95
N LEU A 16 8.88 -5.03 14.36
CA LEU A 16 10.11 -4.25 14.16
C LEU A 16 11.32 -4.87 14.87
N ILE A 17 11.14 -5.38 16.09
CA ILE A 17 12.22 -6.03 16.85
C ILE A 17 12.61 -7.35 16.18
N VAL A 18 11.64 -8.23 15.91
CA VAL A 18 11.89 -9.56 15.32
C VAL A 18 12.46 -9.46 13.91
N LEU A 19 11.94 -8.53 13.08
CA LEU A 19 12.40 -8.34 11.71
C LEU A 19 13.60 -7.40 11.59
N SER A 20 14.12 -6.84 12.71
CA SER A 20 15.26 -5.92 12.68
C SER A 20 16.49 -6.47 11.94
N PRO A 21 16.90 -7.76 12.07
CA PRO A 21 18.01 -8.29 11.28
C PRO A 21 17.74 -8.23 9.77
N ILE A 22 16.53 -8.55 9.35
CA ILE A 22 16.12 -8.49 7.93
C ILE A 22 16.11 -7.04 7.45
N LEU A 23 15.57 -6.11 8.25
CA LEU A 23 15.55 -4.70 7.93
C LEU A 23 16.97 -4.15 7.72
N VAL A 24 17.91 -4.51 8.58
CA VAL A 24 19.33 -4.10 8.48
C VAL A 24 19.97 -4.70 7.22
N ILE A 25 19.77 -6.00 6.96
CA ILE A 25 20.33 -6.66 5.77
C ILE A 25 19.80 -6.00 4.49
N VAL A 26 18.49 -5.77 4.39
CA VAL A 26 17.88 -5.11 3.23
C VAL A 26 18.41 -3.69 3.07
N ALA A 27 18.53 -2.92 4.15
CA ALA A 27 19.07 -1.58 4.14
C ALA A 27 20.52 -1.55 3.62
N LEU A 28 21.37 -2.47 4.07
CA LEU A 28 22.76 -2.61 3.61
C LEU A 28 22.82 -3.02 2.12
N LEU A 29 21.99 -3.97 1.69
CA LEU A 29 21.93 -4.38 0.28
C LEU A 29 21.52 -3.21 -0.63
N ILE A 30 20.54 -2.40 -0.23
CA ILE A 30 20.14 -1.20 -0.96
C ILE A 30 21.29 -0.19 -0.99
N LYS A 31 21.93 0.06 0.15
CA LYS A 31 23.04 1.01 0.23
C LYS A 31 24.21 0.67 -0.69
N VAL A 32 24.53 -0.63 -0.79
CA VAL A 32 25.64 -1.13 -1.62
C VAL A 32 25.27 -1.22 -3.10
N LYS A 33 24.06 -1.72 -3.42
CA LYS A 33 23.67 -2.01 -4.82
C LYS A 33 22.92 -0.89 -5.52
N MET A 34 22.42 0.08 -4.76
CA MET A 34 21.56 1.14 -5.30
C MET A 34 22.05 2.51 -4.78
N PRO A 35 22.81 3.30 -5.55
CA PRO A 35 23.26 4.64 -5.13
C PRO A 35 22.07 5.53 -4.72
N GLY A 36 22.20 6.26 -3.59
CA GLY A 36 21.18 7.18 -3.08
C GLY A 36 20.54 6.74 -1.75
N PRO A 37 19.34 7.25 -1.40
CA PRO A 37 18.70 6.98 -0.11
C PRO A 37 18.24 5.52 0.01
N ILE A 38 18.24 4.98 1.24
CA ILE A 38 17.78 3.62 1.54
C ILE A 38 16.25 3.55 1.50
N LEU A 39 15.60 4.57 2.09
CA LEU A 39 14.16 4.65 2.18
C LEU A 39 13.59 5.54 1.06
N PHE A 40 12.45 5.13 0.55
CA PHE A 40 11.55 5.91 -0.25
C PHE A 40 10.45 6.46 0.67
N CYS A 41 10.25 7.77 0.62
CA CYS A 41 9.27 8.49 1.44
C CYS A 41 8.28 9.18 0.51
N GLN A 42 6.99 8.91 0.69
CA GLN A 42 5.94 9.49 -0.13
C GLN A 42 4.75 9.96 0.72
N LYS A 43 4.21 11.14 0.39
CA LYS A 43 2.97 11.62 0.99
C LYS A 43 1.78 10.81 0.48
N ARG A 44 0.95 10.37 1.40
CA ARG A 44 -0.26 9.59 1.15
C ARG A 44 -1.42 10.16 1.96
N VAL A 45 -2.64 9.87 1.48
CA VAL A 45 -3.87 10.22 2.18
C VAL A 45 -4.06 9.28 3.37
N GLY A 46 -4.21 9.85 4.54
CA GLY A 46 -4.43 9.15 5.80
C GLY A 46 -5.82 9.33 6.37
N GLN A 47 -5.97 8.96 7.64
CA GLN A 47 -7.25 9.09 8.35
C GLN A 47 -7.73 10.55 8.34
N HIS A 48 -9.03 10.74 8.10
CA HIS A 48 -9.69 12.04 7.97
C HIS A 48 -9.13 12.93 6.84
N GLY A 49 -8.49 12.33 5.82
CA GLY A 49 -7.89 13.05 4.69
C GLY A 49 -6.57 13.75 5.03
N LYS A 50 -6.02 13.54 6.23
CA LYS A 50 -4.73 14.14 6.62
C LYS A 50 -3.58 13.43 5.92
N LEU A 51 -2.72 14.20 5.26
CA LEU A 51 -1.54 13.64 4.61
C LEU A 51 -0.50 13.18 5.65
N PHE A 52 0.02 11.98 5.43
CA PHE A 52 1.14 11.45 6.21
C PHE A 52 2.24 10.93 5.28
N THR A 53 3.40 10.61 5.83
CA THR A 53 4.52 10.07 5.05
C THR A 53 4.59 8.57 5.25
N VAL A 54 4.42 7.80 4.16
CA VAL A 54 4.69 6.35 4.12
C VAL A 54 6.19 6.13 3.94
N TYR A 55 6.75 5.18 4.68
CA TYR A 55 8.14 4.75 4.58
C TYR A 55 8.23 3.38 3.95
N LYS A 56 8.97 3.26 2.85
CA LYS A 56 9.26 1.98 2.17
C LYS A 56 10.75 1.86 1.91
N PHE A 57 11.24 0.65 1.74
CA PHE A 57 12.55 0.50 1.12
C PHE A 57 12.50 0.89 -0.35
N ARG A 58 13.54 1.56 -0.80
CA ARG A 58 13.62 1.97 -2.20
C ARG A 58 13.85 0.76 -3.11
N SER A 59 12.94 0.56 -4.05
CA SER A 59 12.98 -0.52 -5.04
C SER A 59 13.22 -0.04 -6.48
N MET A 60 13.22 1.29 -6.69
CA MET A 60 13.38 1.93 -8.00
C MET A 60 14.53 2.92 -8.01
N THR A 61 15.05 3.24 -9.21
CA THR A 61 16.01 4.32 -9.40
C THR A 61 15.38 5.68 -9.13
N VAL A 62 16.15 6.63 -8.59
CA VAL A 62 15.69 8.00 -8.36
C VAL A 62 15.65 8.74 -9.70
N LYS A 63 14.56 9.44 -10.01
CA LYS A 63 14.56 10.40 -11.13
C LYS A 63 15.52 11.53 -10.79
N HIS A 64 16.52 11.78 -11.65
CA HIS A 64 17.22 13.05 -11.60
C HIS A 64 16.25 14.16 -12.03
N GLU A 65 16.23 15.27 -11.31
CA GLU A 65 15.33 16.43 -11.55
C GLU A 65 15.49 17.06 -12.94
N ALA A 66 16.51 16.69 -13.70
CA ALA A 66 16.77 17.20 -15.06
C ALA A 66 15.73 16.76 -16.12
N SER A 67 14.79 15.87 -15.82
CA SER A 67 13.76 15.42 -16.78
C SER A 67 12.34 15.96 -16.50
N MET A 68 12.21 17.03 -15.72
CA MET A 68 10.91 17.69 -15.46
C MET A 68 10.49 18.70 -16.55
N ALA A 69 11.13 18.75 -17.71
CA ALA A 69 10.86 19.71 -18.78
C ALA A 69 9.97 19.17 -19.93
N SER A 70 9.07 18.24 -19.66
CA SER A 70 8.01 17.91 -20.63
C SER A 70 6.73 17.52 -19.89
N LYS A 71 5.94 18.53 -19.64
CA LYS A 71 4.51 18.41 -19.33
C LYS A 71 3.78 18.17 -20.64
N ASP A 72 3.67 17.03 -21.15
CA ASP A 72 2.69 16.66 -22.17
C ASP A 72 3.11 15.33 -22.77
N SER A 73 2.67 14.27 -22.16
CA SER A 73 2.38 13.01 -22.87
C SER A 73 2.07 11.89 -21.89
N GLU A 74 0.81 11.62 -21.79
CA GLU A 74 0.16 10.31 -21.80
C GLU A 74 0.48 9.30 -20.71
N ALA A 75 -0.53 9.09 -19.96
CA ALA A 75 -0.67 8.11 -18.89
C ALA A 75 -0.23 6.66 -19.23
N THR A 76 -0.23 6.27 -20.49
CA THR A 76 0.25 4.96 -20.95
C THR A 76 1.78 4.82 -20.84
N SER A 77 2.49 5.95 -20.91
CA SER A 77 3.95 5.98 -20.74
C SER A 77 4.38 5.87 -19.25
N ILE A 78 3.48 6.17 -18.32
CA ILE A 78 3.79 6.17 -16.87
C ILE A 78 4.01 4.75 -16.37
N ALA A 79 3.15 3.80 -16.69
CA ALA A 79 3.26 2.42 -16.23
C ALA A 79 4.49 1.71 -16.83
N SER A 80 4.76 1.87 -18.13
CA SER A 80 5.93 1.31 -18.80
C SER A 80 7.23 1.99 -18.34
N THR A 81 7.21 3.31 -18.10
CA THR A 81 8.35 4.07 -17.58
C THR A 81 8.64 3.73 -16.12
N GLU A 82 7.62 3.48 -15.31
CA GLU A 82 7.82 3.04 -13.92
C GLU A 82 8.41 1.63 -13.85
N GLN A 83 7.94 0.71 -14.69
CA GLN A 83 8.45 -0.66 -14.75
C GLN A 83 9.93 -0.71 -15.19
N SER A 84 10.34 0.14 -16.12
CA SER A 84 11.74 0.27 -16.56
C SER A 84 12.69 0.82 -15.48
N ARG A 85 12.16 1.41 -14.40
CA ARG A 85 12.94 1.97 -13.27
C ARG A 85 13.16 1.00 -12.12
N ILE A 86 12.46 -0.14 -12.12
CA ILE A 86 12.60 -1.14 -11.07
C ILE A 86 14.00 -1.78 -11.20
N THR A 87 14.75 -1.76 -10.11
CA THR A 87 16.08 -2.41 -10.10
C THR A 87 15.94 -3.92 -9.91
N PRO A 88 16.93 -4.74 -10.32
CA PRO A 88 16.89 -6.20 -10.09
C PRO A 88 16.76 -6.56 -8.61
N LEU A 89 17.35 -5.78 -7.70
CA LEU A 89 17.14 -5.94 -6.26
C LEU A 89 15.72 -5.51 -5.88
N GLY A 90 15.26 -4.38 -6.41
CA GLY A 90 13.92 -3.85 -6.16
C GLY A 90 12.81 -4.80 -6.57
N GLU A 91 12.96 -5.50 -7.69
CA GLU A 91 12.01 -6.53 -8.14
C GLU A 91 11.87 -7.65 -7.09
N LYS A 92 12.99 -8.14 -6.56
CA LYS A 92 12.98 -9.14 -5.48
C LYS A 92 12.31 -8.59 -4.21
N LEU A 93 12.63 -7.36 -3.82
CA LEU A 93 12.01 -6.73 -2.64
C LEU A 93 10.49 -6.63 -2.79
N ARG A 94 10.00 -6.18 -3.95
CA ARG A 94 8.56 -6.08 -4.25
C ARG A 94 7.89 -7.45 -4.30
N ARG A 95 8.51 -8.42 -4.96
CA ARG A 95 7.99 -9.80 -5.05
C ARG A 95 7.72 -10.43 -3.69
N TYR A 96 8.62 -10.19 -2.72
CA TYR A 96 8.50 -10.71 -1.36
C TYR A 96 7.88 -9.70 -0.38
N LYS A 97 7.41 -8.55 -0.86
CA LYS A 97 6.85 -7.45 -0.05
C LYS A 97 7.79 -6.96 1.05
N LEU A 98 9.10 -7.16 0.89
CA LEU A 98 10.12 -6.69 1.83
C LEU A 98 10.27 -5.17 1.79
N ASP A 99 9.95 -4.55 0.67
CA ASP A 99 9.97 -3.10 0.50
C ASP A 99 8.93 -2.38 1.39
N GLU A 100 7.85 -3.05 1.77
CA GLU A 100 6.80 -2.50 2.62
C GLU A 100 7.06 -2.69 4.15
N LEU A 101 8.10 -3.44 4.55
CA LEU A 101 8.40 -3.67 5.97
C LEU A 101 8.60 -2.39 6.81
N PRO A 102 9.18 -1.30 6.30
CA PRO A 102 9.26 -0.05 7.05
C PRO A 102 7.89 0.60 7.38
N GLU A 103 6.78 0.18 6.73
CA GLU A 103 5.43 0.64 7.09
C GLU A 103 5.02 0.22 8.50
N LEU A 104 5.66 -0.80 9.08
CA LEU A 104 5.50 -1.15 10.50
C LEU A 104 5.80 0.04 11.42
N TRP A 105 6.73 0.93 11.03
CA TRP A 105 6.97 2.17 11.73
C TRP A 105 5.78 3.14 11.66
N ASN A 106 5.10 3.21 10.51
CA ASN A 106 3.88 4.00 10.37
C ASN A 106 2.74 3.45 11.26
N VAL A 107 2.65 2.13 11.39
CA VAL A 107 1.67 1.50 12.29
C VAL A 107 2.02 1.80 13.74
N LEU A 108 3.27 1.64 14.16
CA LEU A 108 3.74 1.94 15.51
C LEU A 108 3.51 3.41 15.87
N LYS A 109 3.80 4.31 14.96
CA LYS A 109 3.56 5.76 15.11
C LYS A 109 2.06 6.08 15.21
N GLY A 110 1.22 5.30 14.53
CA GLY A 110 -0.25 5.43 14.54
C GLY A 110 -0.84 6.15 13.34
N ASP A 111 -0.03 6.41 12.31
CA ASP A 111 -0.50 6.90 11.01
C ASP A 111 -1.26 5.82 10.24
N MET A 112 -0.87 4.56 10.44
CA MET A 112 -1.46 3.38 9.79
C MET A 112 -1.96 2.34 10.81
N SER A 113 -2.60 1.32 10.30
CA SER A 113 -3.03 0.09 10.99
C SER A 113 -2.53 -1.12 10.19
N PHE A 114 -2.55 -2.33 10.77
CA PHE A 114 -2.32 -3.53 9.95
C PHE A 114 -3.42 -3.72 8.91
N VAL A 115 -4.68 -3.48 9.28
CA VAL A 115 -5.82 -3.68 8.39
C VAL A 115 -6.59 -2.38 8.20
N GLY A 116 -6.80 -2.01 6.94
CA GLY A 116 -7.52 -0.81 6.51
C GLY A 116 -7.41 -0.58 5.01
N PRO A 117 -7.98 0.51 4.50
CA PRO A 117 -7.80 0.93 3.11
C PRO A 117 -6.31 1.12 2.79
N ARG A 118 -5.85 0.69 1.61
CA ARG A 118 -4.50 1.01 1.16
C ARG A 118 -4.34 2.52 1.03
N PRO A 119 -3.25 3.13 1.54
CA PRO A 119 -3.08 4.57 1.46
C PRO A 119 -2.87 5.04 0.01
N ASP A 120 -3.83 5.80 -0.52
CA ASP A 120 -3.77 6.34 -1.88
C ASP A 120 -2.87 7.58 -1.97
N VAL A 121 -2.37 7.86 -3.18
CA VAL A 121 -1.80 9.17 -3.50
C VAL A 121 -2.91 10.23 -3.45
N PRO A 122 -2.58 11.51 -3.17
CA PRO A 122 -3.55 12.60 -3.30
C PRO A 122 -4.17 12.63 -4.70
N GLY A 123 -5.47 12.90 -4.77
CA GLY A 123 -6.24 12.94 -6.02
C GLY A 123 -7.23 11.79 -6.18
N TYR A 124 -7.28 10.84 -5.26
CA TYR A 124 -8.22 9.73 -5.25
C TYR A 124 -9.14 9.77 -4.01
N ALA A 125 -8.76 9.10 -2.93
CA ALA A 125 -9.61 9.00 -1.73
C ALA A 125 -9.94 10.37 -1.09
N ASP A 126 -9.08 11.36 -1.21
CA ASP A 126 -9.30 12.73 -0.75
C ASP A 126 -10.36 13.49 -1.55
N GLN A 127 -10.66 13.07 -2.78
CA GLN A 127 -11.67 13.65 -3.65
C GLN A 127 -13.07 13.03 -3.47
N LEU A 128 -13.18 11.92 -2.74
CA LEU A 128 -14.46 11.27 -2.48
C LEU A 128 -15.42 12.19 -1.74
N GLN A 129 -16.70 12.09 -2.07
CA GLN A 129 -17.78 12.88 -1.50
C GLN A 129 -18.88 11.98 -0.93
N GLY A 130 -19.80 12.59 -0.14
CA GLY A 130 -20.91 11.85 0.45
C GLY A 130 -20.46 10.65 1.28
N ASP A 131 -21.20 9.56 1.21
CA ASP A 131 -20.97 8.34 1.99
C ASP A 131 -19.66 7.63 1.61
N GLU A 132 -19.18 7.77 0.38
CA GLU A 132 -17.93 7.15 -0.05
C GLU A 132 -16.72 7.74 0.70
N ARG A 133 -16.78 9.01 1.08
CA ARG A 133 -15.76 9.66 1.88
C ARG A 133 -15.58 9.05 3.26
N ASP A 134 -16.55 8.31 3.74
CA ASP A 134 -16.52 7.65 5.05
C ASP A 134 -15.40 6.64 5.20
N ILE A 135 -14.83 6.11 4.09
CA ILE A 135 -13.62 5.29 4.16
C ILE A 135 -12.46 6.01 4.84
N LEU A 136 -12.42 7.34 4.78
CA LEU A 136 -11.39 8.16 5.44
C LEU A 136 -11.54 8.21 6.97
N LYS A 137 -12.63 7.70 7.54
CA LYS A 137 -12.76 7.47 8.99
C LYS A 137 -11.85 6.34 9.47
N LEU A 138 -11.42 5.46 8.56
CA LEU A 138 -10.49 4.38 8.83
C LEU A 138 -9.04 4.88 8.76
N LYS A 139 -8.15 4.26 9.55
CA LYS A 139 -6.71 4.39 9.32
C LYS A 139 -6.34 3.59 8.08
N PRO A 140 -5.46 4.09 7.22
CA PRO A 140 -4.92 3.27 6.14
C PRO A 140 -4.20 2.03 6.68
N GLY A 141 -4.25 0.94 5.90
CA GLY A 141 -3.72 -0.37 6.30
C GLY A 141 -2.55 -0.83 5.44
N ILE A 142 -1.71 -1.69 6.01
CA ILE A 142 -0.73 -2.48 5.26
C ILE A 142 -1.47 -3.51 4.39
N THR A 143 -2.52 -4.10 4.94
CA THR A 143 -3.46 -4.98 4.23
C THR A 143 -4.89 -4.56 4.48
N GLY A 144 -5.83 -5.20 3.78
CA GLY A 144 -7.25 -4.96 3.93
C GLY A 144 -8.05 -5.69 2.85
N PRO A 145 -9.38 -5.59 2.85
CA PRO A 145 -10.21 -6.34 1.91
C PRO A 145 -9.89 -6.00 0.45
N ALA A 146 -9.73 -4.73 0.13
CA ALA A 146 -9.34 -4.28 -1.20
C ALA A 146 -7.92 -4.74 -1.58
N SER A 147 -6.96 -4.72 -0.63
CA SER A 147 -5.60 -5.21 -0.87
C SER A 147 -5.52 -6.72 -1.11
N LEU A 148 -6.40 -7.50 -0.50
CA LEU A 148 -6.49 -8.94 -0.73
C LEU A 148 -7.08 -9.24 -2.11
N LYS A 149 -8.18 -8.58 -2.49
CA LYS A 149 -8.84 -8.78 -3.78
C LYS A 149 -7.95 -8.37 -4.94
N TYR A 150 -7.32 -7.21 -4.83
CA TYR A 150 -6.47 -6.61 -5.87
C TYR A 150 -4.98 -6.84 -5.61
N ARG A 151 -4.63 -8.02 -5.08
CA ARG A 151 -3.22 -8.39 -4.83
C ARG A 151 -2.36 -8.31 -6.08
N ASN A 152 -2.93 -8.68 -7.23
CA ASN A 152 -2.29 -8.69 -8.54
C ASN A 152 -2.75 -7.50 -9.41
N GLU A 153 -3.00 -6.35 -8.79
CA GLU A 153 -3.48 -5.14 -9.49
C GLU A 153 -2.59 -4.74 -10.66
N GLU A 154 -1.27 -4.82 -10.49
CA GLU A 154 -0.30 -4.50 -11.56
C GLU A 154 -0.47 -5.42 -12.78
N GLU A 155 -0.73 -6.72 -12.56
CA GLU A 155 -0.98 -7.68 -13.65
C GLU A 155 -2.30 -7.39 -14.35
N ILE A 156 -3.36 -7.09 -13.58
CA ILE A 156 -4.67 -6.72 -14.13
C ILE A 156 -4.53 -5.47 -14.99
N LEU A 157 -3.91 -4.43 -14.47
CA LEU A 157 -3.73 -3.17 -15.19
C LEU A 157 -2.84 -3.31 -16.44
N SER A 158 -1.84 -4.19 -16.40
CA SER A 158 -0.98 -4.46 -17.56
C SER A 158 -1.68 -5.22 -18.69
N SER A 159 -2.78 -5.93 -18.37
CA SER A 159 -3.55 -6.73 -19.34
C SER A 159 -4.66 -5.97 -20.07
N VAL A 160 -4.96 -4.74 -19.65
CA VAL A 160 -6.04 -3.94 -20.24
C VAL A 160 -5.49 -2.84 -21.16
N SER A 161 -6.29 -2.46 -22.17
CA SER A 161 -5.90 -1.45 -23.18
C SER A 161 -5.76 -0.03 -22.60
N ASN A 162 -6.52 0.32 -21.56
CA ASN A 162 -6.45 1.61 -20.89
C ASN A 162 -6.43 1.41 -19.37
N PRO A 163 -5.23 1.25 -18.75
CA PRO A 163 -5.07 0.99 -17.32
C PRO A 163 -5.69 2.06 -16.42
N ILE A 164 -5.57 3.34 -16.81
CA ILE A 164 -6.09 4.44 -15.98
C ILE A 164 -7.60 4.41 -15.97
N LYS A 165 -8.23 4.36 -17.15
CA LYS A 165 -9.68 4.30 -17.24
C LYS A 165 -10.23 3.08 -16.49
N TYR A 166 -9.58 1.92 -16.63
CA TYR A 166 -9.99 0.70 -15.92
C TYR A 166 -9.82 0.83 -14.40
N ASN A 167 -8.73 1.45 -13.95
CA ASN A 167 -8.57 1.75 -12.53
C ASN A 167 -9.70 2.65 -12.01
N ASP A 168 -9.98 3.75 -12.72
CA ASP A 168 -10.92 4.78 -12.24
C ASP A 168 -12.38 4.32 -12.31
N GLU A 169 -12.76 3.52 -13.33
CA GLU A 169 -14.14 3.09 -13.53
C GLU A 169 -14.47 1.73 -12.88
N VAL A 170 -13.46 0.87 -12.64
CA VAL A 170 -13.69 -0.51 -12.16
C VAL A 170 -13.01 -0.78 -10.82
N ILE A 171 -11.67 -0.61 -10.76
CA ILE A 171 -10.92 -1.03 -9.58
C ILE A 171 -11.17 -0.10 -8.39
N PHE A 172 -11.05 1.20 -8.59
CA PHE A 172 -11.17 2.17 -7.50
C PHE A 172 -12.57 2.20 -6.87
N PRO A 173 -13.69 2.22 -7.64
CA PRO A 173 -15.03 2.14 -7.06
C PRO A 173 -15.26 0.85 -6.26
N ASP A 174 -14.75 -0.29 -6.73
CA ASP A 174 -14.87 -1.55 -5.99
C ASP A 174 -14.02 -1.57 -4.74
N LYS A 175 -12.82 -0.97 -4.75
CA LYS A 175 -12.02 -0.76 -3.54
C LYS A 175 -12.78 0.10 -2.51
N VAL A 176 -13.44 1.17 -2.95
CA VAL A 176 -14.27 2.03 -2.08
C VAL A 176 -15.40 1.20 -1.47
N ARG A 177 -16.14 0.45 -2.29
CA ARG A 177 -17.22 -0.45 -1.83
C ARG A 177 -16.74 -1.43 -0.75
N LEU A 178 -15.63 -2.13 -0.99
CA LEU A 178 -15.07 -3.08 -0.03
C LEU A 178 -14.62 -2.42 1.28
N ASN A 179 -14.05 -1.23 1.20
CA ASN A 179 -13.61 -0.48 2.37
C ASN A 179 -14.79 0.11 3.16
N LEU A 180 -15.88 0.51 2.50
CA LEU A 180 -17.13 0.88 3.16
C LEU A 180 -17.76 -0.32 3.86
N TYR A 181 -17.80 -1.48 3.20
CA TYR A 181 -18.26 -2.70 3.84
C TYR A 181 -17.44 -3.02 5.09
N TYR A 182 -16.12 -2.86 5.02
CA TYR A 182 -15.23 -3.05 6.18
C TYR A 182 -15.54 -2.05 7.31
N LEU A 183 -15.79 -0.78 6.98
CA LEU A 183 -16.16 0.23 7.98
C LEU A 183 -17.43 -0.16 8.74
N HIS A 184 -18.47 -0.60 8.01
CA HIS A 184 -19.78 -0.91 8.59
C HIS A 184 -19.85 -2.27 9.27
N HIS A 185 -19.02 -3.24 8.84
CA HIS A 185 -19.02 -4.63 9.35
C HIS A 185 -17.70 -4.98 10.02
N TYR A 186 -17.11 -4.01 10.73
CA TYR A 186 -15.84 -4.19 11.41
C TYR A 186 -15.85 -5.40 12.35
N SER A 187 -14.81 -6.23 12.27
CA SER A 187 -14.59 -7.35 13.17
C SER A 187 -13.10 -7.59 13.36
N PHE A 188 -12.63 -7.56 14.61
CA PHE A 188 -11.23 -7.85 14.93
C PHE A 188 -10.81 -9.26 14.49
N ARG A 189 -11.71 -10.25 14.59
CA ARG A 189 -11.45 -11.60 14.08
C ARG A 189 -11.18 -11.60 12.57
N LYS A 190 -11.94 -10.80 11.81
CA LYS A 190 -11.73 -10.63 10.37
C LYS A 190 -10.41 -9.92 10.07
N ASP A 191 -9.98 -8.96 10.91
CA ASP A 191 -8.67 -8.34 10.78
C ASP A 191 -7.55 -9.40 10.88
N ILE A 192 -7.58 -10.25 11.90
CA ILE A 192 -6.59 -11.32 12.06
C ILE A 192 -6.64 -12.28 10.85
N GLN A 193 -7.83 -12.63 10.37
CA GLN A 193 -7.97 -13.48 9.19
C GLN A 193 -7.36 -12.83 7.94
N MET A 194 -7.59 -11.54 7.71
CA MET A 194 -6.98 -10.77 6.59
C MET A 194 -5.46 -10.74 6.69
N ILE A 195 -4.90 -10.52 7.88
CA ILE A 195 -3.45 -10.55 8.11
C ILE A 195 -2.89 -11.93 7.74
N VAL A 196 -3.50 -13.01 8.25
CA VAL A 196 -3.07 -14.38 7.98
C VAL A 196 -3.17 -14.70 6.47
N CYS A 197 -4.28 -14.33 5.82
CA CYS A 197 -4.45 -14.53 4.38
C CYS A 197 -3.42 -13.76 3.56
N THR A 198 -3.06 -12.55 3.99
CA THR A 198 -2.00 -11.75 3.34
C THR A 198 -0.64 -12.45 3.44
N VAL A 199 -0.26 -12.90 4.64
CA VAL A 199 1.04 -13.55 4.88
C VAL A 199 1.14 -14.90 4.15
N LEU A 200 0.05 -15.68 4.16
CA LEU A 200 0.05 -17.03 3.55
C LEU A 200 -0.31 -17.02 2.05
N GLY A 201 -0.61 -15.87 1.47
CA GLY A 201 -1.06 -15.79 0.08
C GLY A 201 -2.42 -16.44 -0.19
N LYS A 202 -3.27 -16.60 0.84
CA LYS A 202 -4.58 -17.25 0.74
C LYS A 202 -5.68 -16.25 0.43
N LYS A 203 -6.77 -16.76 -0.12
CA LYS A 203 -8.04 -16.05 -0.28
C LYS A 203 -8.95 -16.28 0.92
N MET A 204 -9.96 -15.42 1.08
CA MET A 204 -11.01 -15.59 2.08
C MET A 204 -12.36 -15.09 1.54
N ASP A 205 -13.43 -15.62 2.11
CA ASP A 205 -14.78 -15.13 1.81
C ASP A 205 -15.06 -13.85 2.61
N TYR A 206 -15.40 -12.79 1.89
CA TYR A 206 -15.68 -11.48 2.46
C TYR A 206 -16.68 -10.71 1.60
N ALA A 207 -17.66 -10.04 2.21
CA ALA A 207 -18.69 -9.26 1.51
C ALA A 207 -19.44 -10.05 0.40
N GLY A 208 -19.60 -11.38 0.57
CA GLY A 208 -20.26 -12.23 -0.40
C GLY A 208 -19.40 -12.67 -1.59
N GLU A 209 -18.12 -12.41 -1.57
CA GLU A 209 -17.19 -12.79 -2.64
C GLU A 209 -15.85 -13.32 -2.09
N GLN A 210 -15.07 -13.97 -2.93
CA GLN A 210 -13.69 -14.36 -2.59
C GLN A 210 -12.70 -13.20 -2.89
N ILE A 211 -11.97 -12.81 -1.85
CA ILE A 211 -10.94 -11.76 -1.92
C ILE A 211 -9.57 -12.33 -1.60
#